data_b922f42e7225226299c42402c3561fe3
#
_entry.id   b922f42e7225226299c42402c3561fe3
#
_cell.length_a   1.000
_cell.length_b   1.000
_cell.length_c   1.000
_cell.angle_alpha   90.00
_cell.angle_beta   90.00
_cell.angle_gamma   90.00
#
_symmetry.space_group_name_H-M   'P 1'
#
loop_
_entity.id
_entity.type
_entity.pdbx_description
1 polymer ?
#
loop_
_entity_poly.entity_id
_entity_poly.type
_entity_poly.pdbx_seq_one_letter_code
_entity_poly.pdbx_strand_id
1 'polypeptide(L)'
;PDRPPTRRPPQEGESEALPKDKEYISVKADYKVSLVKISDIVYLESEGEYVRMHLADGTTITTLFRLKNMETALPSESFMRVHRSYIVNLRTIKAYVKGRIFLNDTEYVPIGENYKEAFQGYIDKNFRNL
;
A
#
# COMPACT_ATOMS: atom_id res chain seq x y z
N PRO A 1 -1.93 7.05 -29.11
CA PRO A 1 -2.04 7.18 -29.37
C PRO A 1 -2.00 6.89 -29.15
N ASP A 2 -1.92 6.92 -28.99
CA ASP A 2 -2.30 6.98 -29.17
C ASP A 2 -2.15 6.63 -28.90
N ARG A 3 -1.62 6.55 -28.51
CA ARG A 3 -2.03 6.61 -28.68
C ARG A 3 -1.82 6.46 -28.50
N PRO A 4 -1.15 6.62 -27.94
CA PRO A 4 -1.41 6.78 -28.03
C PRO A 4 -1.51 6.44 -27.69
N PRO A 5 -1.10 6.57 -27.23
CA PRO A 5 -1.60 6.68 -27.35
C PRO A 5 -1.93 6.33 -26.92
N THR A 6 -1.87 6.35 -26.25
CA THR A 6 -2.55 6.46 -26.38
C THR A 6 -3.07 6.03 -26.08
N ARG A 7 -2.99 5.97 -25.56
CA ARG A 7 -3.88 5.93 -25.82
C ARG A 7 -4.63 5.87 -25.74
N ARG A 8 -4.79 5.78 -25.35
CA ARG A 8 -5.94 5.98 -25.63
C ARG A 8 -6.65 6.00 -25.25
N PRO A 9 -6.90 5.95 -25.15
CA PRO A 9 -7.89 6.22 -25.01
C PRO A 9 -8.64 5.69 -24.60
N PRO A 10 -9.07 5.57 -24.43
CA PRO A 10 -10.01 5.42 -24.42
C PRO A 10 -10.66 5.15 -24.07
N GLN A 11 -10.98 5.09 -23.95
CA GLN A 11 -11.82 5.17 -23.98
C GLN A 11 -12.43 4.80 -23.48
N GLU A 12 -12.74 4.82 -23.41
CA GLU A 12 -13.37 4.66 -23.16
C GLU A 12 -13.69 3.76 -22.80
N GLY A 13 -13.70 3.38 -22.69
CA GLY A 13 -14.07 2.88 -22.53
C GLY A 13 -13.94 1.93 -22.00
N GLU A 14 -13.89 1.69 -22.05
CA GLU A 14 -13.65 1.09 -21.75
C GLU A 14 -13.05 0.38 -21.38
N SER A 15 -12.86 0.24 -21.36
CA SER A 15 -12.27 -0.07 -21.08
C SER A 15 -11.51 -0.54 -20.74
N GLU A 16 -11.12 -0.44 -20.81
CA GLU A 16 -10.44 -0.62 -20.68
C GLU A 16 -9.63 -0.57 -20.14
N ALA A 17 -9.54 -0.56 -19.96
CA ALA A 17 -8.71 -0.01 -19.64
C ALA A 17 -8.30 0.12 -18.32
N LEU A 18 -7.67 1.00 -17.89
CA LEU A 18 -7.29 1.12 -16.65
C LEU A 18 -8.35 1.54 -15.86
N PRO A 19 -8.55 1.04 -14.94
CA PRO A 19 -9.64 1.20 -14.19
C PRO A 19 -9.48 2.35 -13.53
N LYS A 20 -9.32 2.75 -13.65
CA LYS A 20 -9.47 3.68 -13.17
C LYS A 20 -8.88 3.87 -12.17
N ASP A 21 -8.30 3.94 -12.08
CA ASP A 21 -8.00 4.54 -11.24
C ASP A 21 -7.77 4.07 -10.00
N LYS A 22 -8.25 3.37 -9.64
CA LYS A 22 -8.15 2.92 -8.33
C LYS A 22 -7.20 1.80 -8.15
N GLU A 23 -6.67 1.25 -9.20
CA GLU A 23 -5.74 0.15 -9.10
C GLU A 23 -4.29 0.56 -9.13
N TYR A 24 -4.02 1.77 -9.54
CA TYR A 24 -2.65 2.25 -9.69
C TYR A 24 -2.47 3.59 -9.01
N ILE A 25 -1.25 3.84 -8.55
CA ILE A 25 -0.91 5.12 -7.96
C ILE A 25 0.37 5.58 -8.66
N SER A 26 0.49 6.87 -8.90
CA SER A 26 1.71 7.40 -9.48
C SER A 26 2.58 7.93 -8.36
N VAL A 27 3.85 7.56 -8.37
CA VAL A 27 4.78 7.93 -7.31
C VAL A 27 5.95 8.64 -7.95
N LYS A 28 6.17 9.87 -7.52
CA LYS A 28 7.28 10.64 -8.06
C LYS A 28 8.51 10.37 -7.22
N ALA A 29 9.56 9.90 -7.84
CA ALA A 29 10.80 9.60 -7.17
C ALA A 29 11.94 9.83 -8.13
N ASP A 30 12.99 10.50 -7.67
CA ASP A 30 14.13 10.86 -8.50
C ASP A 30 13.66 11.70 -9.67
N TYR A 31 13.90 11.26 -10.88
CA TYR A 31 13.56 12.05 -12.06
C TYR A 31 12.38 11.45 -12.81
N LYS A 32 11.68 10.52 -12.21
CA LYS A 32 10.63 9.84 -12.95
C LYS A 32 9.40 9.65 -12.09
N VAL A 33 8.31 9.34 -12.75
CA VAL A 33 7.07 9.01 -12.08
C VAL A 33 6.86 7.52 -12.31
N SER A 34 6.80 6.76 -11.24
CA SER A 34 6.56 5.32 -11.32
C SER A 34 5.08 5.07 -11.17
N LEU A 35 4.54 4.21 -12.01
CA LEU A 35 3.15 3.82 -11.91
C LEU A 35 3.13 2.48 -11.19
N VAL A 36 2.55 2.46 -10.01
CA VAL A 36 2.62 1.31 -9.12
C VAL A 36 1.24 0.73 -8.95
N LYS A 37 1.12 -0.57 -9.13
CA LYS A 37 -0.14 -1.24 -8.88
C LYS A 37 -0.34 -1.31 -7.37
N ILE A 38 -1.45 -0.82 -6.90
CA ILE A 38 -1.68 -0.71 -5.47
C ILE A 38 -1.60 -2.06 -4.77
N SER A 39 -2.11 -3.11 -5.41
CA SER A 39 -2.06 -4.44 -4.81
C SER A 39 -0.65 -5.01 -4.70
N ASP A 40 0.33 -4.40 -5.36
CA ASP A 40 1.71 -4.83 -5.24
C ASP A 40 2.43 -4.18 -4.08
N ILE A 41 1.82 -3.22 -3.43
CA ILE A 41 2.42 -2.55 -2.29
C ILE A 41 2.23 -3.43 -1.06
N VAL A 42 3.32 -3.80 -0.43
CA VAL A 42 3.27 -4.65 0.76
C VAL A 42 3.16 -3.81 2.01
N TYR A 43 4.03 -2.84 2.16
CA TYR A 43 3.91 -1.91 3.28
C TYR A 43 4.69 -0.63 2.97
N LEU A 44 4.39 0.40 3.76
CA LEU A 44 5.06 1.69 3.62
C LEU A 44 5.66 2.05 4.97
N GLU A 45 6.80 2.70 4.90
CA GLU A 45 7.54 3.04 6.09
C GLU A 45 7.98 4.49 5.98
N SER A 46 7.81 5.28 7.03
CA SER A 46 8.27 6.66 7.01
C SER A 46 9.73 6.71 7.45
N GLU A 47 10.48 7.57 6.79
CA GLU A 47 11.88 7.75 7.15
C GLU A 47 12.17 9.23 6.95
N GLY A 48 12.18 10.01 8.03
CA GLY A 48 12.35 11.45 7.91
C GLY A 48 11.21 12.06 7.15
N GLU A 49 11.51 12.74 6.06
CA GLU A 49 10.51 13.35 5.22
C GLU A 49 10.09 12.46 4.07
N TYR A 50 10.63 11.25 4.03
CA TYR A 50 10.38 10.33 2.93
C TYR A 50 9.52 9.17 3.36
N VAL A 51 8.87 8.56 2.38
CA VAL A 51 8.14 7.31 2.57
C VAL A 51 8.82 6.28 1.69
N ARG A 52 9.12 5.13 2.27
CA ARG A 52 9.69 4.01 1.52
C ARG A 52 8.57 3.03 1.26
N MET A 53 8.29 2.80 0.00
CA MET A 53 7.21 1.92 -0.42
C MET A 53 7.83 0.58 -0.82
N HIS A 54 7.51 -0.46 -0.06
CA HIS A 54 8.05 -1.79 -0.28
C HIS A 54 7.08 -2.61 -1.11
N LEU A 55 7.56 -3.11 -2.23
CA LEU A 55 6.71 -3.80 -3.19
C LEU A 55 6.92 -5.31 -3.15
N ALA A 56 5.95 -6.02 -3.70
CA ALA A 56 5.93 -7.49 -3.64
C ALA A 56 7.12 -8.14 -4.34
N ASP A 57 7.66 -7.47 -5.35
CA ASP A 57 8.80 -8.04 -6.08
C ASP A 57 10.14 -7.76 -5.41
N GLY A 58 10.10 -7.14 -4.23
CA GLY A 58 11.32 -6.85 -3.49
C GLY A 58 11.91 -5.48 -3.73
N THR A 59 11.34 -4.71 -4.67
CA THR A 59 11.85 -3.37 -4.91
C THR A 59 11.28 -2.39 -3.89
N THR A 60 12.00 -1.29 -3.70
CA THR A 60 11.59 -0.24 -2.79
C THR A 60 11.63 1.08 -3.54
N ILE A 61 10.57 1.86 -3.42
CA ILE A 61 10.52 3.19 -4.01
C ILE A 61 10.48 4.18 -2.86
N THR A 62 11.40 5.15 -2.89
CA THR A 62 11.46 6.18 -1.87
C THR A 62 10.96 7.49 -2.47
N THR A 63 9.99 8.11 -1.84
CA THR A 63 9.41 9.33 -2.36
C THR A 63 9.27 10.36 -1.24
N LEU A 64 9.38 11.63 -1.61
CA LEU A 64 9.23 12.71 -0.64
C LEU A 64 7.74 12.91 -0.41
N PHE A 65 7.26 12.39 0.68
CA PHE A 65 5.83 12.38 0.95
C PHE A 65 5.64 12.09 2.42
N ARG A 66 4.47 12.37 2.95
CA ARG A 66 4.19 12.10 4.35
C ARG A 66 3.30 10.88 4.48
N LEU A 67 3.60 10.06 5.47
CA LEU A 67 2.82 8.86 5.69
C LEU A 67 1.35 9.18 5.93
N LYS A 68 1.08 10.28 6.61
CA LYS A 68 -0.28 10.71 6.85
C LYS A 68 -1.04 10.94 5.53
N ASN A 69 -0.37 11.49 4.55
CA ASN A 69 -1.00 11.73 3.25
C ASN A 69 -1.18 10.44 2.46
N MET A 70 -0.28 9.49 2.69
CA MET A 70 -0.44 8.18 2.07
C MET A 70 -1.68 7.47 2.59
N GLU A 71 -1.99 7.69 3.85
CA GLU A 71 -3.19 7.10 4.43
C GLU A 71 -4.43 7.47 3.65
N THR A 72 -4.53 8.72 3.21
CA THR A 72 -5.68 9.15 2.45
C THR A 72 -5.61 8.81 0.99
N ALA A 73 -4.41 8.60 0.46
CA ALA A 73 -4.24 8.29 -0.95
C ALA A 73 -4.50 6.82 -1.27
N LEU A 74 -4.40 5.95 -0.29
CA LEU A 74 -4.56 4.52 -0.51
C LEU A 74 -5.93 4.06 -0.01
N PRO A 75 -6.47 2.97 -0.59
CA PRO A 75 -7.79 2.49 -0.17
C PRO A 75 -7.78 2.04 1.29
N SER A 76 -8.67 2.60 2.07
CA SER A 76 -8.70 2.31 3.50
C SER A 76 -9.16 0.89 3.81
N GLU A 77 -9.83 0.23 2.86
CA GLU A 77 -10.25 -1.15 3.09
C GLU A 77 -9.09 -2.13 2.89
N SER A 78 -8.00 -1.67 2.30
CA SER A 78 -6.86 -2.55 2.06
C SER A 78 -5.61 -2.15 2.83
N PHE A 79 -5.52 -0.90 3.24
CA PHE A 79 -4.32 -0.41 3.92
C PHE A 79 -4.69 0.14 5.27
N MET A 80 -3.89 -0.20 6.27
CA MET A 80 -4.14 0.27 7.62
C MET A 80 -2.85 0.77 8.23
N ARG A 81 -2.93 1.91 8.88
CA ARG A 81 -1.78 2.40 9.63
C ARG A 81 -1.72 1.61 10.93
N VAL A 82 -0.61 0.95 11.17
CA VAL A 82 -0.44 0.08 12.33
C VAL A 82 0.65 0.56 13.27
N HIS A 83 1.28 1.67 12.92
CA HIS A 83 2.35 2.22 13.72
C HIS A 83 2.52 3.65 13.22
N ARG A 84 3.06 4.51 14.06
CA ARG A 84 3.23 5.89 13.60
C ARG A 84 4.14 5.98 12.38
N SER A 85 4.94 4.96 12.13
CA SER A 85 5.87 4.94 11.01
C SER A 85 5.52 3.91 9.95
N TYR A 86 4.44 3.15 10.08
CA TYR A 86 4.14 2.08 9.16
C TYR A 86 2.68 2.00 8.75
N ILE A 87 2.46 1.74 7.46
CA ILE A 87 1.15 1.38 6.92
C ILE A 87 1.33 0.04 6.24
N VAL A 88 0.44 -0.92 6.48
CA VAL A 88 0.55 -2.23 5.84
C VAL A 88 -0.62 -2.49 4.91
N ASN A 89 -0.38 -3.32 3.92
CA ASN A 89 -1.43 -3.80 3.03
C ASN A 89 -2.03 -5.02 3.71
N LEU A 90 -3.25 -4.88 4.19
CA LEU A 90 -3.92 -5.93 4.94
C LEU A 90 -4.10 -7.21 4.15
N ARG A 91 -4.08 -7.11 2.82
CA ARG A 91 -4.29 -8.28 1.99
C ARG A 91 -3.03 -9.12 1.82
N THR A 92 -1.88 -8.61 2.25
CA THR A 92 -0.62 -9.34 2.10
C THR A 92 -0.10 -9.89 3.42
N ILE A 93 -0.83 -9.70 4.51
CA ILE A 93 -0.39 -10.18 5.80
C ILE A 93 -0.43 -11.70 5.84
N LYS A 94 0.65 -12.30 6.30
CA LYS A 94 0.73 -13.75 6.41
C LYS A 94 0.37 -14.25 7.80
N ALA A 95 0.80 -13.53 8.83
CA ALA A 95 0.57 -13.95 10.19
C ALA A 95 0.79 -12.77 11.11
N TYR A 96 0.38 -12.91 12.34
CA TYR A 96 0.73 -11.90 13.33
C TYR A 96 0.88 -12.58 14.69
N VAL A 97 1.72 -11.96 15.50
CA VAL A 97 1.85 -12.35 16.89
C VAL A 97 1.70 -11.07 17.68
N LYS A 98 1.79 -11.16 18.97
CA LYS A 98 1.63 -9.99 19.79
C LYS A 98 2.64 -8.90 19.39
N GLY A 99 2.13 -7.77 18.93
CA GLY A 99 2.97 -6.63 18.61
C GLY A 99 3.68 -6.66 17.28
N ARG A 100 3.48 -7.71 16.46
CA ARG A 100 4.17 -7.81 15.17
C ARG A 100 3.28 -8.40 14.12
N ILE A 101 3.40 -7.83 12.92
CA ILE A 101 2.67 -8.33 11.75
C ILE A 101 3.71 -8.87 10.78
N PHE A 102 3.63 -10.15 10.45
CA PHE A 102 4.57 -10.78 9.54
C PHE A 102 4.08 -10.72 8.10
N LEU A 103 4.95 -10.27 7.21
CA LEU A 103 4.64 -10.15 5.80
C LEU A 103 5.21 -11.32 5.02
N ASN A 104 6.25 -11.93 5.57
CA ASN A 104 6.80 -13.17 5.05
C ASN A 104 7.55 -13.81 6.21
N ASP A 105 8.33 -14.85 5.93
CA ASP A 105 8.98 -15.60 6.99
C ASP A 105 10.01 -14.79 7.78
N THR A 106 10.55 -13.74 7.18
CA THR A 106 11.65 -13.01 7.82
C THR A 106 11.33 -11.56 8.11
N GLU A 107 10.36 -10.96 7.42
CA GLU A 107 10.08 -9.54 7.60
C GLU A 107 8.82 -9.31 8.41
N TYR A 108 8.88 -8.35 9.30
CA TYR A 108 7.69 -8.00 10.06
C TYR A 108 7.65 -6.49 10.27
N VAL A 109 6.46 -6.01 10.61
CA VAL A 109 6.20 -4.61 10.90
C VAL A 109 5.67 -4.55 12.34
N PRO A 110 6.19 -3.67 13.18
CA PRO A 110 5.67 -3.57 14.54
C PRO A 110 4.31 -2.91 14.58
N ILE A 111 3.52 -3.24 15.58
CA ILE A 111 2.23 -2.60 15.81
C ILE A 111 2.40 -1.65 16.96
N GLY A 112 2.08 -0.38 16.74
CA GLY A 112 2.15 0.62 17.80
C GLY A 112 1.04 0.42 18.82
N GLU A 113 1.30 0.84 20.04
CA GLU A 113 0.35 0.65 21.12
C GLU A 113 -1.03 1.23 20.81
N ASN A 114 -1.05 2.39 20.17
CA ASN A 114 -2.32 3.07 19.87
C ASN A 114 -3.06 2.46 18.67
N TYR A 115 -2.44 1.48 18.02
CA TYR A 115 -3.03 0.88 16.82
C TYR A 115 -3.45 -0.56 17.01
N LYS A 116 -3.16 -1.13 18.17
CA LYS A 116 -3.46 -2.54 18.43
C LYS A 116 -4.93 -2.86 18.37
N GLU A 117 -5.73 -1.99 18.96
CA GLU A 117 -7.16 -2.23 19.00
C GLU A 117 -7.79 -2.23 17.62
N ALA A 118 -7.40 -1.26 16.80
CA ALA A 118 -7.93 -1.17 15.45
C ALA A 118 -7.53 -2.37 14.61
N PHE A 119 -6.29 -2.81 14.74
CA PHE A 119 -5.82 -3.97 14.00
C PHE A 119 -6.55 -5.24 14.43
N GLN A 120 -6.67 -5.45 15.74
CA GLN A 120 -7.35 -6.64 16.24
C GLN A 120 -8.82 -6.63 15.83
N GLY A 121 -9.44 -5.45 15.85
CA GLY A 121 -10.83 -5.32 15.40
C GLY A 121 -11.01 -5.70 13.95
N TYR A 122 -10.04 -5.31 13.12
CA TYR A 122 -10.08 -5.67 11.71
C TYR A 122 -9.99 -7.17 11.52
N ILE A 123 -9.07 -7.80 12.24
CA ILE A 123 -8.88 -9.25 12.16
C ILE A 123 -10.15 -9.96 12.60
N ASP A 124 -10.70 -9.54 13.72
CA ASP A 124 -11.90 -10.19 14.27
C ASP A 124 -13.09 -10.08 13.34
N LYS A 125 -13.17 -8.96 12.63
CA LYS A 125 -14.31 -8.71 11.77
C LYS A 125 -14.20 -9.43 10.43
N ASN A 126 -13.00 -9.57 9.92
CA ASN A 126 -12.81 -10.04 8.55
C ASN A 126 -12.26 -11.46 8.40
N PHE A 127 -11.88 -12.09 9.48
CA PHE A 127 -11.32 -13.44 9.42
C PHE A 127 -12.09 -14.37 10.34
N ARG A 128 -12.21 -15.62 9.92
CA ARG A 128 -12.85 -16.63 10.76
C ARG A 128 -11.81 -17.25 11.65
N ASN A 129 -12.16 -17.44 12.91
CA ASN A 129 -11.28 -18.13 13.85
C ASN A 129 -11.54 -19.64 13.73
N LEU A 130 -10.47 -20.38 13.75
CA LEU A 130 -10.60 -21.84 13.70
C LEU A 130 -10.45 -22.43 15.09
#